data_8ec386309c39476b9621bed46a5f9578
#
_entry.id   8ec386309c39476b9621bed46a5f9578
#
_cell.length_a   1.000
_cell.length_b   1.000
_cell.length_c   1.000
_cell.angle_alpha   90.00
_cell.angle_beta   90.00
_cell.angle_gamma   90.00
#
_symmetry.space_group_name_H-M   'P 1'
#
loop_
_entity.id
_entity.type
_entity.pdbx_description
1 polymer ?
#
loop_
_entity_poly.entity_id
_entity_poly.type
_entity_poly.pdbx_seq_one_letter_code
_entity_poly.pdbx_strand_id
1 'polypeptide(L)' 'MAESFVAVGKIFIDSKGAGRIYLRKKVVEMLNFRSGEDVRIEVFPEKNKIVVTKL' A
#
# COMPACT_ATOMS: atom_id res chain seq x y z
N MET A 1 -19.21 -12.76 1.53
CA MET A 1 -17.96 -13.37 1.98
C MET A 1 -16.76 -12.56 1.52
N ALA A 2 -15.86 -12.28 2.42
CA ALA A 2 -14.68 -11.51 2.08
C ALA A 2 -13.65 -12.39 1.37
N GLU A 3 -13.09 -11.87 0.32
CA GLU A 3 -12.01 -12.54 -0.38
C GLU A 3 -10.73 -11.74 -0.17
N SER A 4 -9.64 -12.45 0.00
CA SER A 4 -8.35 -11.81 0.11
C SER A 4 -7.51 -12.17 -1.11
N PHE A 5 -6.71 -11.21 -1.52
CA PHE A 5 -5.80 -11.37 -2.63
C PHE A 5 -4.41 -11.05 -2.12
N VAL A 6 -3.48 -11.97 -2.30
CA VAL A 6 -2.12 -11.79 -1.84
C VAL A 6 -1.23 -11.46 -3.03
N ALA A 7 -0.47 -10.42 -2.91
CA ALA A 7 0.48 -10.01 -3.94
C ALA A 7 1.77 -9.58 -3.29
N VAL A 8 2.84 -9.60 -4.06
CA VAL A 8 4.14 -9.14 -3.59
C VAL A 8 4.37 -7.73 -4.14
N GLY A 9 4.73 -6.82 -3.25
CA GLY A 9 5.14 -5.48 -3.64
C GLY A 9 6.59 -5.27 -3.29
N LYS A 10 7.07 -4.05 -3.50
CA LYS A 10 8.41 -3.66 -3.11
C LYS A 10 8.37 -2.32 -2.41
N ILE A 11 9.27 -2.15 -1.47
CA ILE A 11 9.43 -0.87 -0.82
C ILE A 11 10.77 -0.26 -1.25
N PHE A 12 10.75 1.03 -1.56
CA PHE A 12 11.93 1.77 -1.95
C PHE A 12 12.12 2.92 -0.98
N ILE A 13 13.32 3.01 -0.40
CA ILE A 13 13.64 4.06 0.56
C ILE A 13 14.65 5.00 -0.12
N ASP A 14 14.36 6.28 -0.13
CA ASP A 14 15.25 7.24 -0.76
C ASP A 14 16.34 7.70 0.21
N SER A 15 17.21 8.59 -0.25
CA SER A 15 18.35 9.04 0.54
C SER A 15 17.94 9.86 1.75
N LYS A 16 16.74 10.36 1.79
CA LYS A 16 16.22 11.14 2.91
C LYS A 16 15.44 10.30 3.90
N GLY A 17 15.30 9.01 3.62
CA GLY A 17 14.58 8.10 4.50
C GLY A 17 13.10 7.97 4.21
N ALA A 18 12.58 8.66 3.21
CA ALA A 18 11.19 8.50 2.82
C ALA A 18 11.03 7.24 2.00
N GLY A 19 9.90 6.59 2.11
CA GLY A 19 9.65 5.34 1.43
C GLY A 19 8.49 5.42 0.46
N ARG A 20 8.54 4.53 -0.52
CA ARG A 20 7.45 4.33 -1.47
C ARG A 20 7.21 2.84 -1.59
N ILE A 21 5.94 2.47 -1.74
CA ILE A 21 5.57 1.08 -1.93
C ILE A 21 5.07 0.92 -3.36
N TYR A 22 5.69 0.00 -4.09
CA TYR A 22 5.27 -0.32 -5.43
C TYR A 22 4.18 -1.39 -5.38
N LEU A 23 3.03 -1.06 -5.92
CA LEU A 23 1.91 -1.99 -6.04
C LEU A 23 1.79 -2.42 -7.50
N ARG A 24 1.62 -3.71 -7.72
CA ARG A 24 1.46 -4.21 -9.07
C ARG A 24 0.13 -3.73 -9.66
N LYS A 25 0.06 -3.73 -10.96
CA LYS A 25 -1.09 -3.26 -11.70
C LYS A 25 -2.39 -3.89 -11.21
N LYS A 26 -2.38 -5.18 -10.95
CA LYS A 26 -3.56 -5.90 -10.50
C LYS A 26 -4.12 -5.33 -9.19
N VAL A 27 -3.23 -5.03 -8.25
CA VAL A 27 -3.64 -4.47 -6.96
C VAL A 27 -4.25 -3.09 -7.15
N VAL A 28 -3.61 -2.28 -7.98
CA VAL A 28 -4.11 -0.93 -8.25
C VAL A 28 -5.50 -0.99 -8.87
N GLU A 29 -5.71 -1.91 -9.80
CA GLU A 29 -7.01 -2.05 -10.46
C GLU A 29 -8.10 -2.54 -9.52
N MET A 30 -7.75 -3.44 -8.62
CA MET A 30 -8.74 -4.00 -7.70
C MET A 30 -9.36 -2.94 -6.78
N LEU A 31 -8.58 -1.96 -6.41
CA LEU A 31 -9.05 -0.87 -5.54
C LEU A 31 -9.26 0.44 -6.29
N ASN A 32 -9.00 0.42 -7.60
CA ASN A 32 -9.20 1.58 -8.45
C ASN A 32 -8.46 2.82 -7.91
N PHE A 33 -7.20 2.62 -7.52
CA PHE A 33 -6.35 3.74 -7.08
C PHE A 33 -6.00 4.63 -8.26
N ARG A 34 -5.90 5.92 -7.98
CA ARG A 34 -5.49 6.91 -8.98
C ARG A 34 -4.24 7.63 -8.51
N SER A 35 -3.43 8.04 -9.47
CA SER A 35 -2.22 8.78 -9.16
C SER A 35 -2.56 10.07 -8.42
N GLY A 36 -1.87 10.31 -7.33
CA GLY A 36 -2.03 11.54 -6.57
C GLY A 36 -3.16 11.54 -5.57
N GLU A 37 -3.94 10.45 -5.48
CA GLU A 37 -5.01 10.46 -4.49
C GLU A 37 -4.45 10.25 -3.09
N ASP A 38 -5.14 10.81 -2.12
CA ASP A 38 -4.76 10.63 -0.72
C ASP A 38 -5.34 9.34 -0.17
N VAL A 39 -4.58 8.72 0.71
CA VAL A 39 -5.01 7.48 1.36
C VAL A 39 -4.76 7.60 2.85
N ARG A 40 -5.48 6.80 3.60
CA ARG A 40 -5.26 6.68 5.03
C ARG A 40 -4.29 5.53 5.28
N ILE A 41 -3.29 5.78 6.10
CA ILE A 41 -2.30 4.77 6.44
C ILE A 41 -2.30 4.56 7.95
N GLU A 42 -2.58 3.33 8.37
CA GLU A 42 -2.46 2.95 9.77
C GLU A 42 -1.23 2.09 9.93
N VAL A 43 -0.46 2.37 10.97
CA VAL A 43 0.81 1.68 11.20
C VAL A 43 0.72 0.89 12.48
N PHE A 44 1.07 -0.39 12.41
CA PHE A 44 1.09 -1.28 13.57
C PHE A 44 2.51 -1.85 13.71
N PRO A 45 3.42 -1.09 14.35
CA PRO A 45 4.84 -1.50 14.42
C PRO A 45 5.04 -2.85 15.08
N GLU A 46 4.24 -3.15 16.11
CA GLU A 46 4.36 -4.40 16.85
C GLU A 46 4.04 -5.61 15.99
N LYS A 47 3.26 -5.40 14.95
CA LYS A 47 2.85 -6.47 14.04
C LYS A 47 3.58 -6.41 12.71
N ASN A 48 4.50 -5.46 12.55
CA ASN A 48 5.20 -5.23 11.28
C ASN A 48 4.22 -5.09 10.12
N LYS A 49 3.23 -4.22 10.32
CA LYS A 49 2.10 -4.18 9.41
C LYS A 49 1.64 -2.74 9.21
N ILE A 50 1.25 -2.43 7.99
CA ILE A 50 0.53 -1.20 7.69
C ILE A 50 -0.76 -1.56 6.96
N VAL A 51 -1.76 -0.72 7.13
CA VAL A 51 -3.03 -0.86 6.41
C VAL A 51 -3.29 0.43 5.67
N VAL A 52 -3.54 0.32 4.38
CA VAL A 52 -3.81 1.45 3.51
C VAL A 52 -5.24 1.36 3.05
N THR A 53 -6.00 2.43 3.26
CA THR A 53 -7.39 2.49 2.83
C THR A 53 -7.64 3.77 2.06
N LYS A 54 -8.58 3.70 1.15
CA LYS A 54 -9.02 4.89 0.44
C LYS A 54 -9.79 5.79 1.38
N LEU A 55 -9.64 7.08 1.19
CA LEU A 55 -10.39 8.06 1.99
C LEU A 55 -11.83 8.20 1.52
#